data_f0da6bf3011674c09b4c93bd1e6b3513
#
_entry.id   f0da6bf3011674c09b4c93bd1e6b3513
#
_cell.length_a   1.000
_cell.length_b   1.000
_cell.length_c   1.000
_cell.angle_alpha   90.00
_cell.angle_beta   90.00
_cell.angle_gamma   90.00
#
_symmetry.space_group_name_H-M   'P 1'
#
loop_
_entity.id
_entity.type
_entity.pdbx_description
1 polymer ?
#
loop_
_entity_poly.entity_id
_entity_poly.type
_entity_poly.pdbx_seq_one_letter_code
_entity_poly.pdbx_strand_id
1 'polypeptide(L)'
;TGKDVFINYDFNPDEWGDSENIFAQLQTDKWDLPLLFRFGLAMELINREYNQLTATLEARHPNDNTESLSFGFEYGFLRRFFLRGGYQALFEADSERGPTFGLGVLYYLTPAVPLFFDYAYADWGRLNNSHRFSVGINF
;
A
#
# COMPACT_ATOMS: atom_id res chain seq x y z
N THR A 1 22.78 -11.59 19.82
CA THR A 1 24.12 -12.19 20.00
C THR A 1 25.02 -11.60 18.93
N GLY A 2 25.70 -10.48 19.30
CA GLY A 2 26.70 -9.88 18.45
C GLY A 2 27.91 -10.81 18.33
N LYS A 3 28.45 -10.94 17.14
CA LYS A 3 29.75 -11.60 16.94
C LYS A 3 30.84 -10.57 17.22
N ASP A 4 31.75 -10.92 18.11
CA ASP A 4 32.97 -10.13 18.35
C ASP A 4 33.86 -10.22 17.11
N VAL A 5 34.17 -9.06 16.55
CA VAL A 5 35.10 -8.96 15.41
C VAL A 5 36.39 -8.38 15.92
N PHE A 6 37.45 -9.15 15.81
CA PHE A 6 38.78 -8.68 16.17
C PHE A 6 39.38 -7.93 14.97
N ILE A 7 39.66 -6.65 15.14
CA ILE A 7 40.35 -5.86 14.15
C ILE A 7 41.81 -5.74 14.61
N ASN A 8 42.70 -6.34 13.88
CA ASN A 8 44.13 -6.19 14.13
C ASN A 8 44.59 -4.89 13.45
N TYR A 9 44.95 -3.90 14.25
CA TYR A 9 45.41 -2.61 13.77
C TYR A 9 46.89 -2.45 14.16
N ASP A 10 47.77 -2.40 13.17
CA ASP A 10 49.18 -2.11 13.38
C ASP A 10 49.40 -0.60 13.30
N PHE A 11 49.65 -0.01 14.44
CA PHE A 11 49.79 1.43 14.60
C PHE A 11 51.23 1.91 14.30
N ASN A 12 52.22 1.03 14.34
CA ASN A 12 53.60 1.39 14.17
C ASN A 12 54.38 0.32 13.36
N PRO A 13 54.60 0.50 12.06
CA PRO A 13 55.25 -0.49 11.23
C PRO A 13 56.72 -0.74 11.59
N ASP A 14 57.31 0.10 12.42
CA ASP A 14 58.73 0.03 12.80
C ASP A 14 58.98 -0.70 14.13
N GLU A 15 57.94 -1.03 14.90
CA GLU A 15 58.05 -1.81 16.13
C GLU A 15 57.47 -3.21 15.95
N TRP A 16 58.34 -4.17 15.82
CA TRP A 16 57.97 -5.58 15.77
C TRP A 16 57.38 -6.03 17.11
N GLY A 17 56.04 -6.19 17.15
CA GLY A 17 55.38 -6.90 18.23
C GLY A 17 54.30 -6.17 19.02
N ASP A 18 53.94 -4.94 18.67
CA ASP A 18 52.87 -4.19 19.34
C ASP A 18 51.57 -4.23 18.55
N SER A 19 51.01 -5.41 18.46
CA SER A 19 49.65 -5.57 17.94
C SER A 19 48.63 -5.39 19.08
N GLU A 20 48.15 -4.17 19.30
CA GLU A 20 47.02 -3.96 20.16
C GLU A 20 45.73 -4.42 19.47
N ASN A 21 45.12 -5.45 20.02
CA ASN A 21 43.83 -5.92 19.57
C ASN A 21 42.74 -4.96 20.08
N ILE A 22 42.17 -4.20 19.18
CA ILE A 22 40.99 -3.40 19.50
C ILE A 22 39.73 -4.28 19.42
N PHE A 23 39.06 -4.42 20.55
CA PHE A 23 37.78 -5.08 20.58
C PHE A 23 36.73 -4.16 19.96
N ALA A 24 36.30 -4.47 18.75
CA ALA A 24 35.16 -3.82 18.12
C ALA A 24 33.95 -4.74 18.17
N GLN A 25 32.91 -4.29 18.84
CA GLN A 25 31.63 -4.98 18.87
C GLN A 25 30.72 -4.38 17.79
N LEU A 26 30.36 -5.16 16.79
CA LEU A 26 29.31 -4.79 15.83
C LEU A 26 27.97 -4.83 16.55
N GLN A 27 27.49 -3.66 16.91
CA GLN A 27 26.14 -3.51 17.41
C GLN A 27 25.18 -3.49 16.21
N THR A 28 24.54 -4.61 15.95
CA THR A 28 23.42 -4.67 15.02
C THR A 28 22.17 -4.22 15.73
N ASP A 29 21.58 -3.13 15.30
CA ASP A 29 20.27 -2.73 15.76
C ASP A 29 19.25 -3.82 15.41
N LYS A 30 18.40 -4.14 16.39
CA LYS A 30 17.29 -5.04 16.14
C LYS A 30 16.27 -4.31 15.28
N TRP A 31 16.09 -4.79 14.08
CA TRP A 31 15.03 -4.32 13.20
C TRP A 31 13.80 -5.17 13.47
N ASP A 32 12.79 -4.56 14.06
CA ASP A 32 11.50 -5.20 14.21
C ASP A 32 10.86 -5.35 12.82
N LEU A 33 10.30 -6.54 12.56
CA LEU A 33 9.57 -6.77 11.32
C LEU A 33 8.35 -5.86 11.30
N PRO A 34 8.13 -5.10 10.21
CA PRO A 34 6.92 -4.30 10.07
C PRO A 34 5.71 -5.24 9.99
N LEU A 35 4.91 -5.24 11.06
CA LEU A 35 3.65 -5.96 11.09
C LEU A 35 2.53 -5.00 10.70
N LEU A 36 1.72 -5.41 9.75
CA LEU A 36 0.52 -4.69 9.33
C LEU A 36 -0.69 -5.59 9.54
N PHE A 37 -1.55 -5.19 10.46
CA PHE A 37 -2.87 -5.79 10.59
C PHE A 37 -3.88 -5.01 9.75
N ARG A 38 -4.64 -5.71 8.91
CA ARG A 38 -5.66 -5.14 8.05
C ARG A 38 -6.97 -5.89 8.23
N PHE A 39 -8.03 -5.17 8.45
CA PHE A 39 -9.38 -5.69 8.53
C PHE A 39 -10.26 -4.96 7.50
N GLY A 40 -11.00 -5.70 6.69
CA GLY A 40 -11.88 -5.15 5.67
C GLY A 40 -13.27 -5.76 5.72
N LEU A 41 -14.27 -4.91 5.55
CA LEU A 41 -15.67 -5.26 5.38
C LEU A 41 -16.16 -4.75 4.03
N ALA A 42 -16.90 -5.57 3.31
CA ALA A 42 -17.64 -5.16 2.12
C ALA A 42 -19.10 -5.58 2.28
N MET A 43 -19.99 -4.68 1.94
CA MET A 43 -21.44 -4.90 2.06
C MET A 43 -22.14 -4.44 0.78
N GLU A 44 -22.95 -5.30 0.20
CA GLU A 44 -23.85 -4.96 -0.89
C GLU A 44 -25.09 -4.28 -0.32
N LEU A 45 -25.23 -2.97 -0.55
CA LEU A 45 -26.36 -2.18 -0.10
C LEU A 45 -27.56 -2.29 -1.05
N ILE A 46 -27.27 -2.37 -2.34
CA ILE A 46 -28.26 -2.55 -3.40
C ILE A 46 -27.73 -3.63 -4.34
N ASN A 47 -28.51 -4.65 -4.56
CA ASN A 47 -28.21 -5.68 -5.53
C ASN A 47 -29.47 -5.96 -6.36
N ARG A 48 -29.60 -5.25 -7.46
CA ARG A 48 -30.70 -5.39 -8.43
C ARG A 48 -30.11 -5.67 -9.80
N GLU A 49 -30.95 -6.11 -10.71
CA GLU A 49 -30.53 -6.51 -12.07
C GLU A 49 -29.73 -5.42 -12.81
N TYR A 50 -30.13 -4.15 -12.63
CA TYR A 50 -29.52 -3.02 -13.33
C TYR A 50 -28.67 -2.11 -12.42
N ASN A 51 -28.79 -2.24 -11.12
CA ASN A 51 -28.16 -1.35 -10.16
C ASN A 51 -27.55 -2.16 -9.03
N GLN A 52 -26.28 -1.94 -8.80
CA GLN A 52 -25.53 -2.50 -7.67
C GLN A 52 -24.85 -1.37 -6.91
N LEU A 53 -24.93 -1.41 -5.59
CA LEU A 53 -24.20 -0.49 -4.73
C LEU A 53 -23.50 -1.30 -3.65
N THR A 54 -22.19 -1.21 -3.65
CA THR A 54 -21.33 -1.85 -2.65
C THR A 54 -20.63 -0.79 -1.84
N ALA A 55 -20.66 -0.93 -0.53
CA ALA A 55 -19.87 -0.12 0.39
C ALA A 55 -18.73 -0.97 0.98
N THR A 56 -17.57 -0.36 1.17
CA THR A 56 -16.40 -0.98 1.76
C THR A 56 -15.86 -0.14 2.90
N LEU A 57 -15.37 -0.82 3.93
CA LEU A 57 -14.69 -0.23 5.07
C LEU A 57 -13.41 -1.01 5.31
N GLU A 58 -12.28 -0.33 5.44
CA GLU A 58 -11.00 -0.95 5.74
C GLU A 58 -10.32 -0.23 6.90
N ALA A 59 -9.91 -0.99 7.89
CA ALA A 59 -9.08 -0.52 8.99
C ALA A 59 -7.68 -1.13 8.88
N ARG A 60 -6.65 -0.31 9.10
CA ARG A 60 -5.25 -0.70 9.11
C ARG A 60 -4.64 -0.31 10.45
N HIS A 61 -3.92 -1.25 11.02
CA HIS A 61 -3.17 -1.07 12.25
C HIS A 61 -1.72 -1.52 12.02
N PRO A 62 -0.82 -0.63 11.62
CA PRO A 62 0.60 -0.92 11.57
C PRO A 62 1.21 -0.81 12.98
N ASN A 63 2.27 -1.57 13.27
CA ASN A 63 2.97 -1.50 14.55
C ASN A 63 3.89 -0.28 14.70
N ASP A 64 4.20 0.39 13.60
CA ASP A 64 5.17 1.50 13.51
C ASP A 64 4.55 2.83 13.09
N ASN A 65 3.22 2.89 12.89
CA ASN A 65 2.54 4.09 12.41
C ASN A 65 1.12 4.22 12.98
N THR A 66 0.48 5.35 12.70
CA THR A 66 -0.89 5.65 13.12
C THR A 66 -1.91 4.74 12.44
N GLU A 67 -2.91 4.34 13.18
CA GLU A 67 -4.08 3.63 12.67
C GLU A 67 -4.78 4.46 11.60
N SER A 68 -5.23 3.80 10.55
CA SER A 68 -5.97 4.47 9.49
C SER A 68 -7.24 3.71 9.14
N LEU A 69 -8.29 4.47 8.87
CA LEU A 69 -9.57 3.98 8.41
C LEU A 69 -9.82 4.48 6.99
N SER A 70 -10.25 3.61 6.11
CA SER A 70 -10.61 3.96 4.73
C SER A 70 -12.01 3.47 4.45
N PHE A 71 -12.77 4.25 3.71
CA PHE A 71 -14.07 3.80 3.22
C PHE A 71 -14.18 4.03 1.71
N GLY A 72 -15.00 3.22 1.07
CA GLY A 72 -15.26 3.31 -0.35
C GLY A 72 -16.67 2.86 -0.69
N PHE A 73 -17.10 3.27 -1.86
CA PHE A 73 -18.33 2.76 -2.45
C PHE A 73 -18.11 2.55 -3.95
N GLU A 74 -18.81 1.58 -4.47
CA GLU A 74 -18.90 1.30 -5.90
C GLU A 74 -20.36 1.21 -6.30
N TYR A 75 -20.73 1.99 -7.31
CA TYR A 75 -22.03 1.93 -7.95
C TYR A 75 -21.88 1.34 -9.34
N GLY A 76 -22.50 0.20 -9.56
CA GLY A 76 -22.57 -0.48 -10.85
C GLY A 76 -23.93 -0.24 -11.52
N PHE A 77 -23.90 0.23 -12.76
CA PHE A 77 -25.07 0.42 -13.60
C PHE A 77 -25.04 -0.51 -14.81
N LEU A 78 -26.13 -1.23 -15.06
CA LEU A 78 -26.26 -2.21 -16.14
C LEU A 78 -25.15 -3.29 -16.17
N ARG A 79 -24.42 -3.48 -15.05
CA ARG A 79 -23.21 -4.32 -14.98
C ARG A 79 -22.15 -3.98 -16.04
N ARG A 80 -22.17 -2.77 -16.55
CA ARG A 80 -21.24 -2.29 -17.58
C ARG A 80 -20.52 -1.01 -17.19
N PHE A 81 -21.17 -0.17 -16.40
CA PHE A 81 -20.61 1.10 -15.95
C PHE A 81 -20.40 1.04 -14.45
N PHE A 82 -19.24 1.43 -14.00
CA PHE A 82 -18.87 1.42 -12.60
C PHE A 82 -18.36 2.80 -12.19
N LEU A 83 -18.96 3.35 -11.15
CA LEU A 83 -18.53 4.58 -10.52
C LEU A 83 -18.02 4.23 -9.13
N ARG A 84 -16.78 4.62 -8.85
CA ARG A 84 -16.11 4.33 -7.59
C ARG A 84 -15.75 5.62 -6.91
N GLY A 85 -15.90 5.66 -5.59
CA GLY A 85 -15.48 6.78 -4.78
C GLY A 85 -15.02 6.29 -3.43
N GLY A 86 -14.07 6.99 -2.84
CA GLY A 86 -13.58 6.62 -1.53
C GLY A 86 -12.72 7.70 -0.91
N TYR A 87 -12.43 7.50 0.36
CA TYR A 87 -11.51 8.32 1.12
C TYR A 87 -10.55 7.41 1.88
N GLN A 88 -9.25 7.67 1.73
CA GLN A 88 -8.21 6.89 2.35
C GLN A 88 -7.66 7.61 3.58
N ALA A 89 -7.27 6.79 4.57
CA ALA A 89 -6.53 7.24 5.73
C ALA A 89 -7.24 8.34 6.55
N LEU A 90 -8.53 8.15 6.82
CA LEU A 90 -9.24 8.94 7.83
C LEU A 90 -8.52 8.82 9.18
N PHE A 91 -8.45 9.92 9.92
CA PHE A 91 -7.82 10.03 11.25
C PHE A 91 -6.28 9.99 11.27
N GLU A 92 -5.62 9.82 10.15
CA GLU A 92 -4.17 9.97 10.05
C GLU A 92 -3.85 11.47 9.86
N ALA A 93 -3.42 12.14 10.94
CA ALA A 93 -3.28 13.61 10.99
C ALA A 93 -2.26 14.18 9.97
N ASP A 94 -1.30 13.37 9.55
CA ASP A 94 -0.28 13.72 8.55
C ASP A 94 -0.47 12.97 7.23
N SER A 95 -1.66 12.37 7.02
CA SER A 95 -1.92 11.65 5.78
C SER A 95 -2.12 12.62 4.63
N GLU A 96 -1.25 12.52 3.64
CA GLU A 96 -1.42 13.19 2.35
C GLU A 96 -2.41 12.46 1.44
N ARG A 97 -3.06 11.39 1.95
CA ARG A 97 -4.04 10.60 1.21
C ARG A 97 -5.42 11.21 1.35
N GLY A 98 -5.99 11.59 0.22
CA GLY A 98 -7.27 12.27 0.12
C GLY A 98 -8.35 11.44 -0.58
N PRO A 99 -9.33 12.13 -1.16
CA PRO A 99 -10.41 11.51 -1.91
C PRO A 99 -9.87 10.77 -3.16
N THR A 100 -10.53 9.67 -3.46
CA THR A 100 -10.25 8.87 -4.65
C THR A 100 -11.53 8.70 -5.46
N PHE A 101 -11.41 8.77 -6.78
CA PHE A 101 -12.51 8.56 -7.70
C PHE A 101 -12.09 7.58 -8.79
N GLY A 102 -13.04 6.78 -9.26
CA GLY A 102 -12.80 5.83 -10.34
C GLY A 102 -14.01 5.68 -11.24
N LEU A 103 -13.74 5.46 -12.50
CA LEU A 103 -14.72 5.12 -13.53
C LEU A 103 -14.29 3.83 -14.19
N GLY A 104 -15.23 2.90 -14.39
CA GLY A 104 -15.00 1.65 -15.07
C GLY A 104 -16.06 1.42 -16.14
N VAL A 105 -15.64 0.87 -17.27
CA VAL A 105 -16.54 0.45 -18.36
C VAL A 105 -16.20 -0.97 -18.77
N LEU A 106 -17.22 -1.80 -18.81
CA LEU A 106 -17.13 -3.17 -19.32
C LEU A 106 -17.83 -3.25 -20.66
N TYR A 107 -17.08 -3.60 -21.68
CA TYR A 107 -17.58 -3.80 -23.04
C TYR A 107 -17.31 -5.24 -23.48
N TYR A 108 -18.30 -5.87 -24.07
CA TYR A 108 -18.16 -7.22 -24.61
C TYR A 108 -17.87 -7.14 -26.12
N LEU A 109 -16.65 -7.51 -26.51
CA LEU A 109 -16.27 -7.64 -27.92
C LEU A 109 -17.02 -8.81 -28.57
N THR A 110 -17.10 -9.91 -27.82
CA THR A 110 -17.95 -11.08 -28.10
C THR A 110 -18.58 -11.52 -26.78
N PRO A 111 -19.62 -12.37 -26.76
CA PRO A 111 -20.20 -12.86 -25.52
C PRO A 111 -19.20 -13.52 -24.55
N ALA A 112 -18.05 -13.98 -25.07
CA ALA A 112 -17.00 -14.65 -24.29
C ALA A 112 -15.80 -13.77 -23.96
N VAL A 113 -15.68 -12.58 -24.57
CA VAL A 113 -14.48 -11.73 -24.42
C VAL A 113 -14.88 -10.37 -23.89
N PRO A 114 -14.88 -10.17 -22.57
CA PRO A 114 -15.05 -8.88 -21.94
C PRO A 114 -13.78 -8.02 -22.04
N LEU A 115 -13.94 -6.76 -22.32
CA LEU A 115 -12.94 -5.71 -22.34
C LEU A 115 -13.24 -4.73 -21.22
N PHE A 116 -12.27 -4.47 -20.39
CA PHE A 116 -12.36 -3.55 -19.26
C PHE A 116 -11.56 -2.29 -19.54
N PHE A 117 -12.17 -1.15 -19.29
CA PHE A 117 -11.50 0.15 -19.25
C PHE A 117 -11.73 0.74 -17.87
N ASP A 118 -10.67 1.05 -17.17
CA ASP A 118 -10.75 1.68 -15.86
C ASP A 118 -9.91 2.95 -15.84
N TYR A 119 -10.46 3.98 -15.23
CA TYR A 119 -9.78 5.21 -14.89
C TYR A 119 -9.87 5.42 -13.39
N ALA A 120 -8.78 5.77 -12.77
CA ALA A 120 -8.74 6.12 -11.35
C ALA A 120 -7.98 7.43 -11.14
N TYR A 121 -8.52 8.25 -10.26
CA TYR A 121 -7.95 9.48 -9.76
C TYR A 121 -7.74 9.35 -8.25
N ALA A 122 -6.59 9.74 -7.77
CA ALA A 122 -6.30 9.83 -6.35
C ALA A 122 -5.60 11.15 -6.05
N ASP A 123 -6.11 11.84 -5.04
CA ASP A 123 -5.49 13.03 -4.48
C ASP A 123 -4.47 12.60 -3.41
N TRP A 124 -3.23 13.03 -3.58
CA TRP A 124 -2.12 12.78 -2.66
C TRP A 124 -1.66 14.06 -1.97
N GLY A 125 -2.52 15.06 -1.90
CA GLY A 125 -2.22 16.32 -1.23
C GLY A 125 -0.98 17.00 -1.82
N ARG A 126 0.12 17.06 -1.04
CA ARG A 126 1.38 17.71 -1.45
C ARG A 126 2.15 16.99 -2.55
N LEU A 127 1.91 15.69 -2.75
CA LEU A 127 2.65 14.85 -3.70
C LEU A 127 2.09 14.88 -5.12
N ASN A 128 1.14 15.77 -5.42
CA ASN A 128 0.39 15.85 -6.67
C ASN A 128 -0.63 14.71 -6.86
N ASN A 129 -1.52 14.93 -7.79
CA ASN A 129 -2.59 14.01 -8.12
C ASN A 129 -2.08 12.85 -8.98
N SER A 130 -2.60 11.66 -8.74
CA SER A 130 -2.30 10.48 -9.53
C SER A 130 -3.46 10.13 -10.44
N HIS A 131 -3.16 9.92 -11.71
CA HIS A 131 -4.10 9.43 -12.71
C HIS A 131 -3.65 8.06 -13.19
N ARG A 132 -4.54 7.09 -13.16
CA ARG A 132 -4.26 5.73 -13.62
C ARG A 132 -5.29 5.31 -14.66
N PHE A 133 -4.80 4.81 -15.77
CA PHE A 133 -5.61 4.18 -16.81
C PHE A 133 -5.25 2.70 -16.88
N SER A 134 -6.25 1.85 -16.96
CA SER A 134 -6.07 0.41 -17.11
C SER A 134 -6.96 -0.11 -18.22
N VAL A 135 -6.44 -1.03 -18.99
CA VAL A 135 -7.18 -1.77 -20.00
C VAL A 135 -6.91 -3.25 -19.79
N GLY A 136 -7.95 -4.03 -19.71
CA GLY A 136 -7.86 -5.46 -19.50
C GLY A 136 -8.78 -6.23 -20.45
N ILE A 137 -8.32 -7.38 -20.87
CA ILE A 137 -9.08 -8.36 -21.67
C ILE A 137 -9.08 -9.68 -20.92
N ASN A 138 -10.21 -10.35 -20.87
CA ASN A 138 -10.32 -11.70 -20.36
C ASN A 138 -10.75 -12.64 -21.49
N PHE A 139 -10.11 -13.80 -21.61
CA PHE A 139 -10.36 -14.78 -22.66
C PHE A 139 -10.32 -16.21 -22.11
#